data_3598a8ae7dbfd38c6936da311f81549f
#
_entry.id   3598a8ae7dbfd38c6936da311f81549f
#
_cell.length_a   1.000
_cell.length_b   1.000
_cell.length_c   1.000
_cell.angle_alpha   90.00
_cell.angle_beta   90.00
_cell.angle_gamma   90.00
#
_symmetry.space_group_name_H-M   'P 1'
#
loop_
_entity.id
_entity.type
_entity.pdbx_description
1 polymer ?
#
loop_
_entity_poly.entity_id
_entity_poly.type
_entity_poly.pdbx_seq_one_letter_code
_entity_poly.pdbx_strand_id
1 'polypeptide(L)'
;MILKIIVKPKSNVSEVIGFDNNFLMVKVSALPYKGQSNKELIKTLSIFFDVPKSSINIVKGAKSRIKEVSFFNKQKIILGIKKLL
;
A
#
# COMPACT_ATOMS: atom_id res chain seq x y z
N MET A 1 -11.53 -4.65 5.44
CA MET A 1 -11.58 -3.67 4.33
C MET A 1 -10.52 -3.98 3.31
N ILE A 2 -10.88 -4.03 2.05
CA ILE A 2 -9.93 -4.30 0.96
C ILE A 2 -9.80 -3.06 0.10
N LEU A 3 -8.56 -2.64 -0.16
CA LEU A 3 -8.25 -1.57 -1.09
C LEU A 3 -7.53 -2.11 -2.31
N LYS A 4 -7.83 -1.52 -3.46
CA LYS A 4 -7.06 -1.73 -4.67
C LYS A 4 -5.92 -0.72 -4.69
N ILE A 5 -4.72 -1.21 -4.91
CA ILE A 5 -3.50 -0.40 -4.84
C ILE A 5 -2.75 -0.51 -6.17
N ILE A 6 -2.38 0.64 -6.73
CA ILE A 6 -1.47 0.69 -7.87
C ILE A 6 -0.09 1.04 -7.33
N VAL A 7 0.87 0.15 -7.56
CA VAL A 7 2.24 0.32 -7.11
C VAL A 7 3.09 0.87 -8.24
N LYS A 8 3.81 1.95 -7.96
CA LYS A 8 4.83 2.49 -8.86
C LYS A 8 6.19 2.05 -8.35
N PRO A 9 6.78 0.99 -8.93
CA PRO A 9 8.07 0.48 -8.48
C PRO A 9 9.22 1.35 -8.98
N LYS A 10 10.42 1.05 -8.53
CA LYS A 10 11.67 1.72 -8.94
C LYS A 10 11.67 3.22 -8.66
N SER A 11 10.98 3.63 -7.59
CA SER A 11 11.00 5.02 -7.14
C SER A 11 12.18 5.24 -6.20
N ASN A 12 12.56 6.50 -6.01
CA ASN A 12 13.65 6.86 -5.10
C ASN A 12 13.22 6.74 -3.64
N VAL A 13 11.93 6.93 -3.38
CA VAL A 13 11.37 6.86 -2.03
C VAL A 13 10.08 6.04 -2.06
N SER A 14 9.73 5.50 -0.90
CA SER A 14 8.46 4.78 -0.73
C SER A 14 7.49 5.71 -0.02
N GLU A 15 6.35 6.00 -0.67
CA GLU A 15 5.34 6.89 -0.10
C GLU A 15 3.98 6.67 -0.74
N VAL A 16 2.93 6.96 0.03
CA VAL A 16 1.56 7.01 -0.50
C VAL A 16 1.40 8.33 -1.24
N ILE A 17 1.03 8.27 -2.52
CA ILE A 17 0.93 9.45 -3.38
C ILE A 17 -0.47 10.06 -3.33
N GLY A 18 -1.50 9.25 -3.42
CA GLY A 18 -2.87 9.75 -3.49
C GLY A 18 -3.88 8.64 -3.66
N PHE A 19 -5.14 9.05 -3.78
CA PHE A 19 -6.27 8.13 -3.98
C PHE A 19 -7.14 8.69 -5.10
N ASP A 20 -7.30 7.92 -6.18
CA ASP A 20 -8.03 8.35 -7.35
C ASP A 20 -8.69 7.15 -8.02
N ASN A 21 -9.93 7.32 -8.51
CA ASN A 21 -10.69 6.27 -9.17
C ASN A 21 -10.76 4.98 -8.37
N ASN A 22 -10.87 5.09 -7.04
CA ASN A 22 -10.91 3.96 -6.11
C ASN A 22 -9.59 3.18 -6.02
N PHE A 23 -8.49 3.74 -6.52
CA PHE A 23 -7.16 3.16 -6.37
C PHE A 23 -6.31 4.01 -5.45
N LEU A 24 -5.65 3.37 -4.51
CA LEU A 24 -4.59 3.99 -3.72
C LEU A 24 -3.29 3.88 -4.50
N MET A 25 -2.66 5.01 -4.77
CA MET A 25 -1.40 5.04 -5.51
C MET A 25 -0.23 5.14 -4.56
N VAL A 26 0.72 4.21 -4.68
CA VAL A 26 1.86 4.12 -3.77
C VAL A 26 3.15 3.96 -4.57
N LYS A 27 4.14 4.80 -4.28
CA LYS A 27 5.50 4.63 -4.77
C LYS A 27 6.23 3.66 -3.85
N VAL A 28 7.02 2.78 -4.44
CA VAL A 28 7.85 1.84 -3.68
C VAL A 28 9.27 1.94 -4.20
N SER A 29 10.24 2.14 -3.30
CA SER A 29 11.64 2.20 -3.68
C SER A 29 12.08 0.86 -4.28
N ALA A 30 12.96 0.95 -5.28
CA ALA A 30 13.39 -0.21 -6.03
C ALA A 30 14.26 -1.12 -5.17
N LEU A 31 13.79 -2.35 -4.98
CA LEU A 31 14.57 -3.39 -4.35
C LEU A 31 14.65 -4.55 -5.35
N PRO A 32 15.86 -4.94 -5.76
CA PRO A 32 16.02 -5.94 -6.82
C PRO A 32 15.68 -7.37 -6.37
N TYR A 33 15.42 -7.57 -5.10
CA TYR A 33 15.22 -8.90 -4.54
C TYR A 33 13.75 -9.29 -4.54
N LYS A 34 13.52 -10.55 -4.86
CA LYS A 34 12.19 -11.15 -4.89
C LYS A 34 11.48 -10.97 -3.55
N GLY A 35 10.25 -10.47 -3.57
CA GLY A 35 9.44 -10.28 -2.38
C GLY A 35 9.73 -9.00 -1.59
N GLN A 36 10.80 -8.30 -1.90
CA GLN A 36 11.15 -7.10 -1.14
C GLN A 36 10.20 -5.93 -1.42
N SER A 37 9.69 -5.82 -2.64
CA SER A 37 8.74 -4.76 -2.97
C SER A 37 7.43 -4.89 -2.17
N ASN A 38 6.98 -6.11 -1.92
CA ASN A 38 5.78 -6.34 -1.12
C ASN A 38 6.01 -5.98 0.35
N LYS A 39 7.19 -6.31 0.88
CA LYS A 39 7.55 -5.93 2.26
C LYS A 39 7.63 -4.41 2.40
N GLU A 40 8.22 -3.75 1.42
CA GLU A 40 8.33 -2.30 1.41
C GLU A 40 6.96 -1.64 1.29
N LEU A 41 6.07 -2.20 0.48
CA LEU A 41 4.71 -1.73 0.36
C LEU A 41 3.98 -1.81 1.70
N ILE A 42 4.04 -2.96 2.37
CA ILE A 42 3.39 -3.14 3.67
C ILE A 42 3.96 -2.18 4.71
N LYS A 43 5.26 -1.98 4.73
CA LYS A 43 5.91 -1.02 5.63
C LYS A 43 5.39 0.40 5.38
N THR A 44 5.32 0.81 4.12
CA THR A 44 4.84 2.14 3.73
C THR A 44 3.38 2.34 4.15
N LEU A 45 2.54 1.36 3.91
CA LEU A 45 1.12 1.41 4.30
C LEU A 45 0.97 1.44 5.82
N SER A 46 1.76 0.65 6.53
CA SER A 46 1.75 0.60 8.00
C SER A 46 2.06 1.98 8.59
N ILE A 47 3.06 2.65 8.07
CA ILE A 47 3.45 3.98 8.54
C ILE A 47 2.38 5.00 8.19
N PHE A 48 1.90 4.99 6.95
CA PHE A 48 0.94 5.99 6.48
C PHE A 48 -0.38 5.92 7.24
N PHE A 49 -0.91 4.72 7.42
CA PHE A 49 -2.20 4.52 8.09
C PHE A 49 -2.08 4.34 9.60
N ASP A 50 -0.86 4.29 10.13
CA ASP A 50 -0.61 4.08 11.56
C ASP A 50 -1.27 2.80 12.06
N VAL A 51 -0.98 1.70 11.38
CA VAL A 51 -1.48 0.36 11.73
C VAL A 51 -0.31 -0.63 11.75
N PRO A 52 -0.39 -1.71 12.55
CA PRO A 52 0.66 -2.72 12.56
C PRO A 52 0.78 -3.42 11.21
N LYS A 53 1.99 -3.80 10.84
CA LYS A 53 2.22 -4.57 9.60
C LYS A 53 1.43 -5.86 9.59
N SER A 54 1.27 -6.50 10.74
CA SER A 54 0.53 -7.76 10.86
C SER A 54 -0.95 -7.64 10.53
N SER A 55 -1.48 -6.41 10.51
CA SER A 55 -2.88 -6.15 10.16
C SER A 55 -3.09 -5.95 8.67
N ILE A 56 -2.03 -6.01 7.88
CA ILE A 56 -2.05 -5.73 6.44
C ILE A 56 -1.69 -7.01 5.68
N ASN A 57 -2.54 -7.41 4.73
CA ASN A 57 -2.31 -8.62 3.94
C ASN A 57 -2.56 -8.34 2.47
N ILE A 58 -1.61 -8.74 1.62
CA ILE A 58 -1.80 -8.73 0.18
C ILE A 58 -2.60 -9.97 -0.19
N VAL A 59 -3.85 -9.78 -0.60
CA VAL A 59 -4.74 -10.91 -0.88
C VAL A 59 -4.77 -11.27 -2.36
N LYS A 60 -4.34 -10.37 -3.24
CA LYS A 60 -4.34 -10.61 -4.68
C LYS A 60 -3.28 -9.75 -5.35
N GLY A 61 -2.68 -10.26 -6.43
CA GLY A 61 -1.74 -9.49 -7.24
C GLY A 61 -0.35 -9.34 -6.63
N ALA A 62 0.11 -10.33 -5.87
CA ALA A 62 1.42 -10.26 -5.21
C ALA A 62 2.59 -10.01 -6.18
N LYS A 63 2.45 -10.44 -7.43
CA LYS A 63 3.47 -10.25 -8.48
C LYS A 63 3.07 -9.19 -9.50
N SER A 64 2.02 -8.43 -9.23
CA SER A 64 1.46 -7.44 -10.13
C SER A 64 1.65 -6.04 -9.57
N ARG A 65 1.58 -5.03 -10.43
CA ARG A 65 1.55 -3.63 -10.00
C ARG A 65 0.20 -3.24 -9.40
N ILE A 66 -0.86 -3.95 -9.77
CA ILE A 66 -2.19 -3.75 -9.22
C ILE A 66 -2.42 -4.84 -8.19
N LYS A 67 -2.63 -4.44 -6.94
CA LYS A 67 -2.78 -5.36 -5.81
C LYS A 67 -4.08 -5.09 -5.08
N GLU A 68 -4.63 -6.15 -4.48
CA GLU A 68 -5.71 -6.01 -3.51
C GLU A 68 -5.13 -6.30 -2.14
N VAL A 69 -5.32 -5.36 -1.23
CA VAL A 69 -4.73 -5.42 0.10
C VAL A 69 -5.84 -5.33 1.15
N SER A 70 -5.85 -6.29 2.06
CA SER A 70 -6.80 -6.35 3.15
C SER A 70 -6.23 -5.65 4.38
N PHE A 71 -7.05 -4.83 5.03
CA PHE A 71 -6.71 -4.12 6.26
C PHE A 71 -7.70 -4.49 7.35
N PHE A 72 -7.18 -4.77 8.53
CA PHE A 72 -8.02 -5.11 9.68
C PHE A 72 -8.73 -3.88 10.25
N ASN A 73 -8.01 -2.76 10.40
CA ASN A 73 -8.56 -1.54 11.01
C ASN A 73 -9.17 -0.60 9.98
N LYS A 74 -10.46 -0.80 9.70
CA LYS A 74 -11.20 -0.02 8.72
C LYS A 74 -11.21 1.48 9.03
N GLN A 75 -11.36 1.86 10.30
CA GLN A 75 -11.48 3.26 10.68
C GLN A 75 -10.21 4.06 10.38
N LYS A 76 -9.05 3.50 10.71
CA LYS A 76 -7.77 4.16 10.41
C LYS A 76 -7.52 4.28 8.92
N ILE A 77 -7.94 3.29 8.15
CA ILE A 77 -7.79 3.33 6.70
C ILE A 77 -8.66 4.44 6.10
N ILE A 78 -9.90 4.54 6.52
CA ILE A 78 -10.81 5.59 6.05
C ILE A 78 -10.24 6.98 6.39
N LEU A 79 -9.74 7.16 7.61
CA LEU A 79 -9.13 8.43 8.01
C LEU A 79 -7.93 8.80 7.15
N GLY A 80 -7.08 7.82 6.85
CA GLY A 80 -5.92 8.03 5.98
C GLY A 80 -6.31 8.42 4.56
N ILE A 81 -7.33 7.77 4.00
CA ILE A 81 -7.84 8.09 2.67
C ILE A 81 -8.40 9.51 2.65
N LYS A 82 -9.13 9.91 3.68
CA LYS A 82 -9.68 11.28 3.76
C LYS A 82 -8.59 12.35 3.72
N LYS A 83 -7.41 12.07 4.23
CA LYS A 83 -6.28 13.00 4.17
C LYS A 83 -5.75 13.20 2.76
N LEU A 84 -6.05 12.28 1.86
CA LEU A 84 -5.62 12.33 0.47
C LEU A 84 -6.62 13.01 -0.46
N LEU A 85 -7.83 13.27 0.02
CA LEU A 85 -8.92 13.84 -0.80
C LEU A 85 -9.00 15.38 -0.69
#